data_bb0b6ccc53206464c4a19c589f3f8f4f
#
_entry.id   bb0b6ccc53206464c4a19c589f3f8f4f
#
_cell.length_a   1.000
_cell.length_b   1.000
_cell.length_c   1.000
_cell.angle_alpha   90.00
_cell.angle_beta   90.00
_cell.angle_gamma   90.00
#
_symmetry.space_group_name_H-M   'P 1'
#
loop_
_entity.id
_entity.type
_entity.pdbx_description
1 polymer ?
#
loop_
_entity_poly.entity_id
_entity_poly.type
_entity_poly.pdbx_seq_one_letter_code
_entity_poly.pdbx_strand_id
1 'polypeptide(L)'
;MEKIRDYEFWFVAGSQFLYGEEQLRNVARDAQAVVDKLNESGKLPYKVVCKGVMTTADGITQFMKDVNYHDEVAGVITWMHTFSPAKNWIRGTVLLQKPLLHLATQYLDRIPYDTIDFDYMNLNQSAHGDREYGYLNARLGLKNKIVYGWWGDEEVQQEIADWEDVAVAYNESFRIKVCRFGDTMRNVAVTEGDKVQAEIQLGWIVDYWPVGDLVAVVDAVTEEAIDAEYAKLKETYALNPQENDAAAFERSVRYQLREYLGIKKFLDDRGYTAFCTNFEDLKGLKQLPGLASQLLMRDGYGFGAEGDWKTAALTRLLKIMAHNDRTVFMEDYTLDLRKGHEAILGAHMLEVDPTIASDQPRVEVHPLDIGGKDDPARLVFTGADGEGIDCTVADFRDGFRLISYPVTCRRAEAETPHLPVAKQLWTPKVGLKEGATAWIQAGGGHHTVLSFRLKESQIHDLGVMLGMELVEIC
;
A
#
# COMPACT_ATOMS: atom_id res chain seq x y z
N MET A 1 -16.63 1.13 -3.67
CA MET A 1 -15.49 0.29 -3.21
C MET A 1 -15.73 -0.14 -1.76
N GLU A 2 -15.41 -1.38 -1.40
CA GLU A 2 -15.48 -1.85 -0.02
C GLU A 2 -14.55 -1.03 0.87
N LYS A 3 -15.09 -0.51 1.98
CA LYS A 3 -14.31 0.27 2.94
C LYS A 3 -13.30 -0.65 3.63
N ILE A 4 -12.08 -0.14 3.87
CA ILE A 4 -11.10 -0.80 4.75
C ILE A 4 -11.76 -0.99 6.11
N ARG A 5 -11.53 -2.14 6.76
CA ARG A 5 -12.06 -2.41 8.09
C ARG A 5 -11.57 -1.36 9.10
N ASP A 6 -12.33 -1.09 10.13
CA ASP A 6 -11.91 -0.29 11.27
C ASP A 6 -10.99 -1.15 12.14
N TYR A 7 -9.68 -1.09 11.87
CA TYR A 7 -8.68 -1.91 12.55
C TYR A 7 -8.25 -1.32 13.88
N GLU A 8 -7.83 -2.21 14.81
CA GLU A 8 -7.14 -1.88 16.05
C GLU A 8 -5.94 -2.79 16.27
N PHE A 9 -5.03 -2.39 17.15
CA PHE A 9 -3.87 -3.17 17.56
C PHE A 9 -3.97 -3.53 19.04
N TRP A 10 -3.65 -4.78 19.39
CA TRP A 10 -3.68 -5.22 20.77
C TRP A 10 -2.29 -5.16 21.39
N PHE A 11 -2.18 -4.37 22.46
CA PHE A 11 -0.96 -4.23 23.26
C PHE A 11 -1.00 -5.13 24.47
N VAL A 12 0.10 -5.87 24.72
CA VAL A 12 0.20 -6.78 25.86
C VAL A 12 1.58 -6.71 26.51
N ALA A 13 1.61 -6.60 27.84
CA ALA A 13 2.85 -6.65 28.62
C ALA A 13 3.13 -8.07 29.13
N GLY A 14 4.39 -8.49 29.05
CA GLY A 14 4.85 -9.75 29.64
C GLY A 14 5.34 -9.55 31.07
N SER A 15 5.05 -10.50 31.96
CA SER A 15 5.56 -10.55 33.34
C SER A 15 5.53 -11.98 33.90
N GLN A 16 5.76 -12.14 35.21
CA GLN A 16 5.67 -13.43 35.92
C GLN A 16 5.19 -13.25 37.37
N PHE A 17 4.53 -14.29 37.90
CA PHE A 17 4.03 -14.28 39.27
C PHE A 17 5.11 -14.19 40.35
N LEU A 18 6.38 -14.51 40.01
CA LEU A 18 7.49 -14.46 40.95
C LEU A 18 7.66 -13.09 41.62
N TYR A 19 7.28 -12.01 40.92
CA TYR A 19 7.43 -10.63 41.41
C TYR A 19 6.29 -10.21 42.35
N GLY A 20 5.26 -11.02 42.55
CA GLY A 20 4.13 -10.71 43.43
C GLY A 20 3.05 -9.84 42.79
N GLU A 21 1.90 -9.80 43.46
CA GLU A 21 0.72 -9.12 42.93
C GLU A 21 0.88 -7.60 42.79
N GLU A 22 1.65 -6.97 43.67
CA GLU A 22 1.88 -5.52 43.63
C GLU A 22 2.64 -5.12 42.37
N GLN A 23 3.70 -5.85 42.03
CA GLN A 23 4.45 -5.59 40.80
C GLN A 23 3.62 -5.87 39.55
N LEU A 24 2.78 -6.91 39.55
CA LEU A 24 1.86 -7.16 38.44
C LEU A 24 0.85 -6.01 38.26
N ARG A 25 0.35 -5.41 39.35
CA ARG A 25 -0.49 -4.21 39.27
C ARG A 25 0.28 -3.01 38.71
N ASN A 26 1.54 -2.82 39.11
CA ASN A 26 2.39 -1.76 38.56
C ASN A 26 2.61 -1.95 37.05
N VAL A 27 2.95 -3.16 36.61
CA VAL A 27 3.08 -3.49 35.17
C VAL A 27 1.81 -3.17 34.40
N ALA A 28 0.63 -3.54 34.94
CA ALA A 28 -0.66 -3.29 34.29
C ALA A 28 -0.94 -1.79 34.19
N ARG A 29 -0.67 -1.00 35.25
CA ARG A 29 -0.80 0.45 35.27
C ARG A 29 0.11 1.12 34.24
N ASP A 30 1.38 0.71 34.21
CA ASP A 30 2.37 1.29 33.34
C ASP A 30 2.08 0.95 31.87
N ALA A 31 1.63 -0.29 31.58
CA ALA A 31 1.18 -0.69 30.25
C ALA A 31 -0.02 0.12 29.75
N GLN A 32 -1.00 0.35 30.62
CA GLN A 32 -2.14 1.19 30.27
C GLN A 32 -1.71 2.65 30.02
N ALA A 33 -0.83 3.18 30.86
CA ALA A 33 -0.32 4.56 30.70
C ALA A 33 0.46 4.74 29.37
N VAL A 34 1.28 3.75 28.97
CA VAL A 34 1.97 3.76 27.68
C VAL A 34 0.96 3.78 26.54
N VAL A 35 -0.03 2.90 26.57
CA VAL A 35 -1.06 2.82 25.51
C VAL A 35 -1.88 4.10 25.43
N ASP A 36 -2.30 4.67 26.58
CA ASP A 36 -3.06 5.92 26.61
C ASP A 36 -2.24 7.05 25.96
N LYS A 37 -0.95 7.15 26.28
CA LYS A 37 -0.07 8.18 25.71
C LYS A 37 0.23 7.97 24.24
N LEU A 38 0.41 6.73 23.78
CA LEU A 38 0.55 6.43 22.36
C LEU A 38 -0.69 6.87 21.57
N ASN A 39 -1.90 6.56 22.06
CA ASN A 39 -3.15 7.01 21.44
C ASN A 39 -3.34 8.54 21.51
N GLU A 40 -2.92 9.20 22.57
CA GLU A 40 -2.99 10.66 22.74
C GLU A 40 -1.99 11.42 21.87
N SER A 41 -0.94 10.76 21.37
CA SER A 41 0.14 11.39 20.59
C SER A 41 -0.33 12.00 19.26
N GLY A 42 -1.43 11.48 18.71
CA GLY A 42 -1.94 11.85 17.39
C GLY A 42 -1.04 11.39 16.22
N LYS A 43 -0.03 10.55 16.49
CA LYS A 43 0.87 9.99 15.47
C LYS A 43 0.34 8.67 14.90
N LEU A 44 -0.27 7.84 15.73
CA LEU A 44 -0.74 6.52 15.34
C LEU A 44 -2.00 6.64 14.48
N PRO A 45 -2.03 6.01 13.30
CA PRO A 45 -3.21 6.02 12.41
C PRO A 45 -4.34 5.13 12.92
N TYR A 46 -4.02 4.16 13.78
CA TYR A 46 -4.99 3.21 14.33
C TYR A 46 -4.95 3.17 15.85
N LYS A 47 -6.05 2.69 16.43
CA LYS A 47 -6.18 2.60 17.88
C LYS A 47 -5.39 1.42 18.45
N VAL A 48 -4.62 1.67 19.50
CA VAL A 48 -3.99 0.63 20.32
C VAL A 48 -4.87 0.35 21.54
N VAL A 49 -5.13 -0.93 21.84
CA VAL A 49 -5.96 -1.40 22.96
C VAL A 49 -5.11 -2.22 23.92
N CYS A 50 -4.98 -1.77 25.17
CA CYS A 50 -4.26 -2.50 26.21
C CYS A 50 -5.04 -3.76 26.64
N LYS A 51 -4.41 -4.92 26.55
CA LYS A 51 -4.98 -6.23 26.93
C LYS A 51 -4.40 -6.76 28.24
N GLY A 52 -3.67 -5.90 28.95
CA GLY A 52 -3.14 -6.20 30.28
C GLY A 52 -1.83 -6.98 30.27
N VAL A 53 -1.68 -7.83 31.29
CA VAL A 53 -0.40 -8.52 31.59
C VAL A 53 -0.54 -10.02 31.40
N MET A 54 0.41 -10.62 30.69
CA MET A 54 0.49 -12.06 30.44
C MET A 54 1.61 -12.69 31.28
N THR A 55 1.23 -13.72 32.03
CA THR A 55 2.16 -14.37 33.00
C THR A 55 2.25 -15.88 32.80
N THR A 56 1.33 -16.51 32.05
CA THR A 56 1.28 -17.98 31.90
C THR A 56 1.21 -18.38 30.44
N ALA A 57 1.75 -19.56 30.13
CA ALA A 57 1.70 -20.13 28.78
C ALA A 57 0.28 -20.34 28.27
N ASP A 58 -0.67 -20.72 29.14
CA ASP A 58 -2.07 -20.92 28.74
C ASP A 58 -2.77 -19.60 28.46
N GLY A 59 -2.55 -18.55 29.28
CA GLY A 59 -3.09 -17.21 29.05
C GLY A 59 -2.58 -16.61 27.76
N ILE A 60 -1.26 -16.70 27.49
CA ILE A 60 -0.64 -16.24 26.24
C ILE A 60 -1.21 -17.01 25.03
N THR A 61 -1.35 -18.34 25.15
CA THR A 61 -1.90 -19.17 24.08
C THR A 61 -3.33 -18.78 23.76
N GLN A 62 -4.16 -18.53 24.79
CA GLN A 62 -5.54 -18.10 24.58
C GLN A 62 -5.59 -16.70 23.96
N PHE A 63 -4.79 -15.76 24.44
CA PHE A 63 -4.67 -14.41 23.87
C PHE A 63 -4.33 -14.44 22.38
N MET A 64 -3.34 -15.24 21.96
CA MET A 64 -2.97 -15.33 20.53
C MET A 64 -4.06 -15.98 19.67
N LYS A 65 -4.84 -16.92 20.23
CA LYS A 65 -6.03 -17.43 19.54
C LYS A 65 -7.11 -16.37 19.38
N ASP A 66 -7.36 -15.58 20.43
CA ASP A 66 -8.33 -14.49 20.39
C ASP A 66 -7.91 -13.44 19.35
N VAL A 67 -6.62 -13.09 19.29
CA VAL A 67 -6.06 -12.20 18.23
C VAL A 67 -6.39 -12.74 16.83
N ASN A 68 -6.16 -14.02 16.57
CA ASN A 68 -6.43 -14.61 15.26
C ASN A 68 -7.93 -14.62 14.92
N TYR A 69 -8.79 -14.78 15.94
CA TYR A 69 -10.24 -14.88 15.78
C TYR A 69 -10.90 -13.53 15.49
N HIS A 70 -10.35 -12.44 16.01
CA HIS A 70 -10.90 -11.09 15.89
C HIS A 70 -10.42 -10.39 14.62
N ASP A 71 -11.27 -10.32 13.61
CA ASP A 71 -10.97 -9.75 12.29
C ASP A 71 -10.56 -8.26 12.34
N GLU A 72 -11.06 -7.51 13.34
CA GLU A 72 -10.72 -6.10 13.56
C GLU A 72 -9.31 -5.90 14.11
N VAL A 73 -8.64 -6.94 14.62
CA VAL A 73 -7.27 -6.83 15.13
C VAL A 73 -6.27 -6.99 14.00
N ALA A 74 -5.55 -5.92 13.67
CA ALA A 74 -4.55 -5.97 12.60
C ALA A 74 -3.21 -6.57 13.02
N GLY A 75 -2.88 -6.50 14.32
CA GLY A 75 -1.62 -7.02 14.82
C GLY A 75 -1.47 -6.90 16.33
N VAL A 76 -0.37 -7.41 16.83
CA VAL A 76 -0.03 -7.43 18.27
C VAL A 76 1.22 -6.60 18.52
N ILE A 77 1.18 -5.77 19.57
CA ILE A 77 2.34 -5.09 20.14
C ILE A 77 2.68 -5.73 21.48
N THR A 78 3.88 -6.28 21.63
CA THR A 78 4.36 -6.89 22.86
C THR A 78 5.39 -6.00 23.55
N TRP A 79 5.37 -5.95 24.88
CA TRP A 79 6.35 -5.26 25.72
C TRP A 79 6.78 -6.12 26.90
N MET A 80 8.08 -6.29 27.09
CA MET A 80 8.63 -7.02 28.22
C MET A 80 9.09 -6.05 29.31
N HIS A 81 8.13 -5.45 30.04
CA HIS A 81 8.41 -4.46 31.08
C HIS A 81 9.23 -5.02 32.23
N THR A 82 8.85 -6.22 32.71
CA THR A 82 9.67 -7.05 33.60
C THR A 82 10.28 -8.21 32.81
N PHE A 83 11.08 -9.04 33.48
CA PHE A 83 11.43 -10.33 32.89
C PHE A 83 10.16 -11.22 32.76
N SER A 84 9.83 -11.56 31.54
CA SER A 84 8.79 -12.55 31.23
C SER A 84 9.43 -13.82 30.67
N PRO A 85 9.24 -14.99 31.30
CA PRO A 85 9.88 -16.22 30.83
C PRO A 85 9.50 -16.54 29.39
N ALA A 86 10.44 -16.49 28.46
CA ALA A 86 10.19 -16.64 27.03
C ALA A 86 9.54 -18.00 26.68
N LYS A 87 9.83 -19.05 27.44
CA LYS A 87 9.17 -20.37 27.26
C LYS A 87 7.64 -20.32 27.34
N ASN A 88 7.07 -19.38 28.11
CA ASN A 88 5.63 -19.23 28.20
C ASN A 88 5.01 -18.72 26.89
N TRP A 89 5.77 -18.03 26.04
CA TRP A 89 5.32 -17.47 24.78
C TRP A 89 5.33 -18.46 23.61
N ILE A 90 6.08 -19.58 23.70
CA ILE A 90 6.31 -20.50 22.57
C ILE A 90 5.00 -20.94 21.93
N ARG A 91 4.07 -21.53 22.70
CA ARG A 91 2.83 -22.10 22.16
C ARG A 91 1.91 -21.06 21.55
N GLY A 92 1.78 -19.91 22.18
CA GLY A 92 0.95 -18.83 21.69
C GLY A 92 1.53 -18.21 20.41
N THR A 93 2.82 -17.89 20.42
CA THR A 93 3.49 -17.24 19.30
C THR A 93 3.53 -18.11 18.04
N VAL A 94 3.71 -19.43 18.17
CA VAL A 94 3.65 -20.37 17.03
C VAL A 94 2.25 -20.40 16.39
N LEU A 95 1.19 -20.08 17.14
CA LEU A 95 -0.17 -20.04 16.61
C LEU A 95 -0.56 -18.70 15.99
N LEU A 96 0.20 -17.64 16.26
CA LEU A 96 -0.12 -16.30 15.78
C LEU A 96 -0.01 -16.24 14.25
N GLN A 97 -1.07 -15.76 13.60
CA GLN A 97 -1.16 -15.59 12.14
C GLN A 97 -1.17 -14.12 11.70
N LYS A 98 -1.09 -13.20 12.65
CA LYS A 98 -1.13 -11.76 12.41
C LYS A 98 0.23 -11.11 12.69
N PRO A 99 0.48 -9.94 12.13
CA PRO A 99 1.70 -9.18 12.38
C PRO A 99 2.02 -8.98 13.86
N LEU A 100 3.29 -9.10 14.19
CA LEU A 100 3.82 -8.93 15.55
C LEU A 100 4.87 -7.83 15.56
N LEU A 101 4.67 -6.82 16.42
CA LEU A 101 5.68 -5.85 16.79
C LEU A 101 6.13 -6.11 18.23
N HIS A 102 7.43 -6.11 18.46
CA HIS A 102 8.00 -6.05 19.80
C HIS A 102 8.52 -4.64 20.08
N LEU A 103 7.85 -3.93 21.00
CA LEU A 103 8.30 -2.63 21.49
C LEU A 103 9.34 -2.85 22.58
N ALA A 104 10.61 -2.72 22.21
CA ALA A 104 11.75 -2.83 23.13
C ALA A 104 12.02 -1.48 23.78
N THR A 105 11.32 -1.22 24.88
CA THR A 105 11.30 0.08 25.56
C THR A 105 11.38 -0.07 27.06
N GLN A 106 11.67 1.04 27.73
CA GLN A 106 11.67 1.18 29.19
C GLN A 106 10.59 2.19 29.59
N TYR A 107 9.94 2.01 30.75
CA TYR A 107 8.89 2.94 31.19
C TYR A 107 9.40 4.38 31.37
N LEU A 108 10.55 4.55 32.05
CA LEU A 108 11.21 5.84 32.18
C LEU A 108 12.28 6.03 31.09
N ASP A 109 12.50 7.27 30.69
CA ASP A 109 13.53 7.69 29.73
C ASP A 109 14.96 7.65 30.28
N ARG A 110 15.12 7.46 31.58
CA ARG A 110 16.41 7.52 32.29
C ARG A 110 16.52 6.54 33.45
N ILE A 111 17.73 6.28 33.88
CA ILE A 111 18.01 5.54 35.12
C ILE A 111 17.91 6.53 36.29
N PRO A 112 17.04 6.30 37.30
CA PRO A 112 16.88 7.18 38.44
C PRO A 112 17.99 6.90 39.50
N TYR A 113 19.19 7.34 39.23
CA TYR A 113 20.39 7.01 40.01
C TYR A 113 20.27 7.24 41.53
N ASP A 114 19.50 8.27 41.93
CA ASP A 114 19.35 8.63 43.33
C ASP A 114 18.37 7.74 44.13
N THR A 115 17.49 7.01 43.39
CA THR A 115 16.39 6.24 43.99
C THR A 115 16.32 4.80 43.54
N ILE A 116 17.18 4.37 42.60
CA ILE A 116 17.20 3.01 42.09
C ILE A 116 17.53 2.00 43.20
N ASP A 117 16.67 0.98 43.31
CA ASP A 117 16.78 -0.12 44.24
C ASP A 117 16.47 -1.47 43.58
N PHE A 118 16.41 -2.55 44.34
CA PHE A 118 16.09 -3.87 43.80
C PHE A 118 14.62 -3.99 43.31
N ASP A 119 13.69 -3.28 43.91
CA ASP A 119 12.31 -3.27 43.49
C ASP A 119 12.15 -2.58 42.15
N TYR A 120 12.86 -1.45 41.94
CA TYR A 120 12.97 -0.80 40.65
C TYR A 120 13.60 -1.73 39.62
N MET A 121 14.68 -2.44 39.93
CA MET A 121 15.33 -3.36 39.02
C MET A 121 14.40 -4.54 38.64
N ASN A 122 13.62 -5.06 39.57
CA ASN A 122 12.68 -6.14 39.32
C ASN A 122 11.50 -5.69 38.43
N LEU A 123 11.03 -4.46 38.59
CA LEU A 123 9.96 -3.90 37.76
C LEU A 123 10.47 -3.56 36.36
N ASN A 124 11.67 -3.01 36.25
CA ASN A 124 12.20 -2.44 35.00
C ASN A 124 13.32 -3.31 34.41
N GLN A 125 12.95 -4.49 33.91
CA GLN A 125 13.88 -5.45 33.28
C GLN A 125 13.69 -5.60 31.78
N SER A 126 13.24 -4.56 31.08
CA SER A 126 12.98 -4.62 29.63
C SER A 126 14.22 -5.11 28.87
N ALA A 127 15.40 -4.53 29.13
CA ALA A 127 16.63 -4.93 28.44
C ALA A 127 16.94 -6.44 28.57
N HIS A 128 16.62 -7.06 29.70
CA HIS A 128 16.76 -8.50 29.93
C HIS A 128 15.60 -9.28 29.24
N GLY A 129 14.36 -8.85 29.47
CA GLY A 129 13.17 -9.47 28.88
C GLY A 129 13.16 -9.45 27.36
N ASP A 130 13.54 -8.33 26.76
CA ASP A 130 13.61 -8.15 25.31
C ASP A 130 14.60 -9.13 24.65
N ARG A 131 15.76 -9.36 25.29
CA ARG A 131 16.75 -10.30 24.75
C ARG A 131 16.28 -11.75 24.80
N GLU A 132 15.66 -12.14 25.88
CA GLU A 132 15.13 -13.50 26.05
C GLU A 132 13.94 -13.74 25.08
N TYR A 133 13.05 -12.77 24.95
CA TYR A 133 11.93 -12.82 24.01
C TYR A 133 12.40 -12.76 22.54
N GLY A 134 13.34 -11.88 22.24
CA GLY A 134 13.95 -11.77 20.91
C GLY A 134 14.69 -13.04 20.49
N TYR A 135 15.43 -13.67 21.42
CA TYR A 135 16.05 -14.98 21.17
C TYR A 135 15.00 -16.03 20.78
N LEU A 136 13.87 -16.07 21.49
CA LEU A 136 12.79 -17.00 21.17
C LEU A 136 12.23 -16.75 19.77
N ASN A 137 11.89 -15.50 19.46
CA ASN A 137 11.31 -15.14 18.17
C ASN A 137 12.24 -15.47 17.00
N ALA A 138 13.54 -15.14 17.15
CA ALA A 138 14.56 -15.51 16.17
C ALA A 138 14.70 -17.03 16.00
N ARG A 139 14.65 -17.79 17.11
CA ARG A 139 14.72 -19.26 17.07
C ARG A 139 13.49 -19.90 16.41
N LEU A 140 12.33 -19.27 16.52
CA LEU A 140 11.08 -19.70 15.83
C LEU A 140 11.05 -19.28 14.37
N GLY A 141 12.01 -18.46 13.91
CA GLY A 141 12.02 -17.91 12.54
C GLY A 141 10.90 -16.91 12.28
N LEU A 142 10.42 -16.23 13.33
CA LEU A 142 9.35 -15.25 13.20
C LEU A 142 9.87 -13.98 12.53
N LYS A 143 9.04 -13.48 11.62
CA LYS A 143 9.27 -12.22 10.92
C LYS A 143 8.56 -11.08 11.68
N ASN A 144 9.00 -10.82 12.91
CA ASN A 144 8.43 -9.75 13.73
C ASN A 144 9.22 -8.45 13.59
N LYS A 145 8.50 -7.33 13.67
CA LYS A 145 9.12 -6.00 13.79
C LYS A 145 9.65 -5.80 15.20
N ILE A 146 10.82 -5.18 15.32
CA ILE A 146 11.34 -4.66 16.60
C ILE A 146 11.45 -3.16 16.45
N VAL A 147 10.79 -2.43 17.35
CA VAL A 147 10.96 -0.99 17.53
C VAL A 147 11.67 -0.78 18.85
N TYR A 148 12.85 -0.12 18.80
CA TYR A 148 13.71 0.05 19.96
C TYR A 148 13.90 1.53 20.30
N GLY A 149 13.56 1.91 21.51
CA GLY A 149 13.73 3.27 22.01
C GLY A 149 12.72 3.60 23.09
N TRP A 150 12.76 4.83 23.58
CA TRP A 150 11.76 5.26 24.56
C TRP A 150 10.42 5.52 23.88
N TRP A 151 9.37 4.89 24.35
CA TRP A 151 8.00 4.97 23.79
C TRP A 151 7.44 6.40 23.67
N GLY A 152 7.98 7.37 24.45
CA GLY A 152 7.60 8.78 24.39
C GLY A 152 8.29 9.57 23.27
N ASP A 153 9.30 9.03 22.61
CA ASP A 153 9.99 9.69 21.51
C ASP A 153 9.15 9.69 20.23
N GLU A 154 9.12 10.83 19.55
CA GLU A 154 8.33 10.99 18.29
C GLU A 154 8.81 10.02 17.20
N GLU A 155 10.10 9.72 17.14
CA GLU A 155 10.68 8.80 16.18
C GLU A 155 10.17 7.36 16.41
N VAL A 156 10.16 6.91 17.66
CA VAL A 156 9.63 5.60 18.06
C VAL A 156 8.13 5.50 17.75
N GLN A 157 7.36 6.55 18.06
CA GLN A 157 5.95 6.60 17.73
C GLN A 157 5.70 6.57 16.22
N GLN A 158 6.55 7.23 15.44
CA GLN A 158 6.45 7.18 13.98
C GLN A 158 6.80 5.80 13.41
N GLU A 159 7.79 5.09 13.99
CA GLU A 159 8.10 3.71 13.58
C GLU A 159 6.94 2.76 13.88
N ILE A 160 6.26 2.94 15.02
CA ILE A 160 5.04 2.17 15.34
C ILE A 160 3.94 2.47 14.32
N ALA A 161 3.69 3.75 14.01
CA ALA A 161 2.69 4.17 13.03
C ALA A 161 2.98 3.61 11.63
N ASP A 162 4.22 3.70 11.17
CA ASP A 162 4.65 3.12 9.88
C ASP A 162 4.39 1.60 9.84
N TRP A 163 4.66 0.89 10.95
CA TRP A 163 4.38 -0.54 11.04
C TRP A 163 2.86 -0.84 11.10
N GLU A 164 2.06 0.00 11.74
CA GLU A 164 0.61 -0.17 11.74
C GLU A 164 0.03 -0.11 10.32
N ASP A 165 0.50 0.82 9.49
CA ASP A 165 0.11 0.93 8.09
C ASP A 165 0.47 -0.35 7.30
N VAL A 166 1.67 -0.88 7.51
CA VAL A 166 2.12 -2.13 6.88
C VAL A 166 1.29 -3.33 7.36
N ALA A 167 1.02 -3.42 8.66
CA ALA A 167 0.24 -4.52 9.23
C ALA A 167 -1.22 -4.52 8.74
N VAL A 168 -1.82 -3.34 8.57
CA VAL A 168 -3.14 -3.21 7.95
C VAL A 168 -3.09 -3.61 6.48
N ALA A 169 -2.10 -3.15 5.73
CA ALA A 169 -1.92 -3.53 4.32
C ALA A 169 -1.73 -5.06 4.19
N TYR A 170 -0.97 -5.68 5.07
CA TYR A 170 -0.82 -7.15 5.13
C TYR A 170 -2.18 -7.85 5.29
N ASN A 171 -3.01 -7.43 6.25
CA ASN A 171 -4.33 -8.04 6.44
C ASN A 171 -5.26 -7.78 5.25
N GLU A 172 -5.24 -6.58 4.68
CA GLU A 172 -6.05 -6.21 3.51
C GLU A 172 -5.55 -6.90 2.22
N SER A 173 -4.28 -7.33 2.14
CA SER A 173 -3.77 -8.12 1.02
C SER A 173 -4.65 -9.35 0.75
N PHE A 174 -5.05 -10.05 1.80
CA PHE A 174 -5.93 -11.23 1.72
C PHE A 174 -7.40 -10.93 1.37
N ARG A 175 -7.72 -9.65 1.10
CA ARG A 175 -9.04 -9.18 0.68
C ARG A 175 -9.01 -8.51 -0.69
N ILE A 176 -7.83 -8.40 -1.31
CA ILE A 176 -7.69 -7.83 -2.65
C ILE A 176 -8.31 -8.77 -3.68
N LYS A 177 -9.26 -8.23 -4.45
CA LYS A 177 -9.85 -8.89 -5.61
C LYS A 177 -9.62 -8.03 -6.84
N VAL A 178 -8.98 -8.63 -7.84
CA VAL A 178 -8.67 -7.99 -9.12
C VAL A 178 -9.63 -8.47 -10.19
N CYS A 179 -10.32 -7.54 -10.83
CA CYS A 179 -11.15 -7.80 -12.00
C CYS A 179 -10.34 -7.61 -13.28
N ARG A 180 -10.15 -8.65 -14.07
CA ARG A 180 -9.57 -8.52 -15.42
C ARG A 180 -10.68 -8.42 -16.45
N PHE A 181 -10.74 -7.29 -17.16
CA PHE A 181 -11.59 -7.11 -18.32
C PHE A 181 -10.83 -7.54 -19.59
N GLY A 182 -11.08 -8.73 -20.05
CA GLY A 182 -10.27 -9.38 -21.06
C GLY A 182 -9.10 -10.18 -20.48
N ASP A 183 -8.18 -10.61 -21.33
CA ASP A 183 -6.98 -11.34 -20.92
C ASP A 183 -5.78 -10.41 -20.78
N THR A 184 -4.60 -10.92 -20.41
CA THR A 184 -3.32 -10.22 -20.55
C THR A 184 -3.00 -9.99 -22.03
N MET A 185 -2.16 -9.02 -22.33
CA MET A 185 -1.70 -8.83 -23.71
C MET A 185 -0.97 -10.07 -24.22
N ARG A 186 -1.30 -10.47 -25.46
CA ARG A 186 -0.88 -11.79 -26.02
C ARG A 186 0.61 -12.03 -26.07
N ASN A 187 1.42 -10.99 -26.15
CA ASN A 187 2.87 -11.12 -26.34
C ASN A 187 3.70 -10.34 -25.31
N VAL A 188 3.10 -9.92 -24.19
CA VAL A 188 3.77 -9.18 -23.12
C VAL A 188 3.98 -10.12 -21.93
N ALA A 189 5.19 -10.64 -21.79
CA ALA A 189 5.49 -11.67 -20.80
C ALA A 189 5.33 -11.20 -19.35
N VAL A 190 5.65 -9.94 -19.05
CA VAL A 190 5.63 -9.41 -17.68
C VAL A 190 4.21 -9.23 -17.13
N THR A 191 3.18 -9.18 -17.98
CA THR A 191 1.78 -9.10 -17.53
C THR A 191 1.15 -10.47 -17.20
N GLU A 192 1.81 -11.56 -17.62
CA GLU A 192 1.44 -12.91 -17.24
C GLU A 192 1.78 -13.18 -15.76
N GLY A 193 1.35 -14.33 -15.22
CA GLY A 193 1.73 -14.75 -13.87
C GLY A 193 0.85 -15.85 -13.29
N ASP A 194 1.33 -16.49 -12.23
CA ASP A 194 0.64 -17.56 -11.51
C ASP A 194 -0.38 -17.00 -10.51
N LYS A 195 -1.65 -16.93 -10.94
CA LYS A 195 -2.77 -16.45 -10.12
C LYS A 195 -3.08 -17.36 -8.92
N VAL A 196 -2.81 -18.66 -9.05
CA VAL A 196 -3.02 -19.60 -7.93
C VAL A 196 -1.97 -19.36 -6.85
N GLN A 197 -0.71 -19.19 -7.27
CA GLN A 197 0.36 -18.87 -6.32
C GLN A 197 0.14 -17.48 -5.68
N ALA A 198 -0.42 -16.50 -6.41
CA ALA A 198 -0.76 -15.20 -5.86
C ALA A 198 -1.83 -15.30 -4.76
N GLU A 199 -2.86 -16.12 -4.95
CA GLU A 199 -3.88 -16.35 -3.92
C GLU A 199 -3.29 -17.08 -2.71
N ILE A 200 -2.44 -18.08 -2.92
CA ILE A 200 -1.79 -18.84 -1.83
C ILE A 200 -0.86 -17.95 -1.00
N GLN A 201 0.00 -17.18 -1.66
CA GLN A 201 1.06 -16.42 -0.98
C GLN A 201 0.62 -15.04 -0.53
N LEU A 202 -0.12 -14.33 -1.38
CA LEU A 202 -0.45 -12.90 -1.20
C LEU A 202 -1.93 -12.68 -0.87
N GLY A 203 -2.77 -13.70 -1.01
CA GLY A 203 -4.20 -13.62 -0.83
C GLY A 203 -4.96 -12.95 -1.98
N TRP A 204 -4.30 -12.66 -3.11
CA TRP A 204 -4.88 -11.93 -4.23
C TRP A 204 -5.77 -12.84 -5.08
N ILE A 205 -7.06 -12.54 -5.12
CA ILE A 205 -8.02 -13.23 -5.99
C ILE A 205 -8.08 -12.50 -7.33
N VAL A 206 -7.84 -13.19 -8.43
CA VAL A 206 -7.80 -12.61 -9.78
C VAL A 206 -8.80 -13.30 -10.68
N ASP A 207 -9.88 -12.60 -11.01
CA ASP A 207 -10.95 -13.12 -11.85
C ASP A 207 -10.93 -12.50 -13.25
N TYR A 208 -11.26 -13.31 -14.23
CA TYR A 208 -11.50 -12.90 -15.62
C TYR A 208 -12.98 -12.60 -15.83
N TRP A 209 -13.27 -11.50 -16.53
CA TRP A 209 -14.60 -11.16 -16.99
C TRP A 209 -14.62 -10.81 -18.48
N PRO A 210 -15.57 -11.38 -19.25
CA PRO A 210 -15.76 -10.98 -20.63
C PRO A 210 -16.09 -9.49 -20.74
N VAL A 211 -15.46 -8.80 -21.68
CA VAL A 211 -15.69 -7.35 -21.89
C VAL A 211 -17.16 -7.04 -22.20
N GLY A 212 -17.88 -7.98 -22.85
CA GLY A 212 -19.31 -7.83 -23.11
C GLY A 212 -20.17 -7.63 -21.86
N ASP A 213 -19.79 -8.25 -20.73
CA ASP A 213 -20.50 -8.07 -19.45
C ASP A 213 -20.27 -6.66 -18.88
N LEU A 214 -19.07 -6.11 -19.06
CA LEU A 214 -18.78 -4.72 -18.71
C LEU A 214 -19.57 -3.76 -19.59
N VAL A 215 -19.57 -3.98 -20.93
CA VAL A 215 -20.29 -3.13 -21.90
C VAL A 215 -21.77 -3.01 -21.53
N ALA A 216 -22.40 -4.13 -21.14
CA ALA A 216 -23.81 -4.12 -20.73
C ALA A 216 -24.06 -3.21 -19.51
N VAL A 217 -23.13 -3.16 -18.54
CA VAL A 217 -23.24 -2.27 -17.38
C VAL A 217 -22.97 -0.82 -17.75
N VAL A 218 -21.96 -0.56 -18.60
CA VAL A 218 -21.63 0.79 -19.10
C VAL A 218 -22.80 1.37 -19.90
N ASP A 219 -23.40 0.60 -20.79
CA ASP A 219 -24.56 1.05 -21.60
C ASP A 219 -25.80 1.32 -20.74
N ALA A 220 -25.95 0.66 -19.62
CA ALA A 220 -27.06 0.85 -18.68
C ALA A 220 -26.92 2.09 -17.78
N VAL A 221 -25.79 2.82 -17.81
CA VAL A 221 -25.60 4.06 -17.05
C VAL A 221 -26.54 5.16 -17.59
N THR A 222 -27.31 5.78 -16.69
CA THR A 222 -28.30 6.78 -17.07
C THR A 222 -27.68 8.15 -17.36
N GLU A 223 -28.33 8.97 -18.18
CA GLU A 223 -27.85 10.33 -18.48
C GLU A 223 -27.85 11.21 -17.23
N GLU A 224 -28.84 11.04 -16.33
CA GLU A 224 -28.92 11.80 -15.09
C GLU A 224 -27.69 11.54 -14.18
N ALA A 225 -27.20 10.28 -14.13
CA ALA A 225 -25.99 9.96 -13.38
C ALA A 225 -24.74 10.59 -14.01
N ILE A 226 -24.68 10.60 -15.35
CA ILE A 226 -23.60 11.25 -16.10
C ILE A 226 -23.63 12.76 -15.87
N ASP A 227 -24.82 13.40 -15.92
CA ASP A 227 -24.98 14.85 -15.66
C ASP A 227 -24.47 15.25 -14.28
N ALA A 228 -24.83 14.45 -13.27
CA ALA A 228 -24.37 14.68 -11.89
C ALA A 228 -22.83 14.57 -11.76
N GLU A 229 -22.22 13.57 -12.41
CA GLU A 229 -20.76 13.39 -12.35
C GLU A 229 -20.02 14.43 -13.21
N TYR A 230 -20.58 14.84 -14.34
CA TYR A 230 -20.03 15.92 -15.17
C TYR A 230 -20.04 17.27 -14.44
N ALA A 231 -21.06 17.54 -13.62
CA ALA A 231 -21.09 18.71 -12.75
C ALA A 231 -19.94 18.72 -11.75
N LYS A 232 -19.68 17.60 -11.04
CA LYS A 232 -18.56 17.44 -10.12
C LYS A 232 -17.21 17.56 -10.81
N LEU A 233 -17.09 16.97 -12.00
CA LEU A 233 -15.85 17.06 -12.79
C LEU A 233 -15.46 18.51 -13.07
N LYS A 234 -16.44 19.35 -13.45
CA LYS A 234 -16.24 20.79 -13.73
C LYS A 234 -15.83 21.59 -12.48
N GLU A 235 -16.25 21.16 -11.30
CA GLU A 235 -15.86 21.79 -10.04
C GLU A 235 -14.42 21.43 -9.63
N THR A 236 -13.97 20.24 -10.03
CA THR A 236 -12.69 19.66 -9.61
C THR A 236 -11.55 19.96 -10.58
N TYR A 237 -11.81 19.88 -11.88
CA TYR A 237 -10.81 19.93 -12.93
C TYR A 237 -11.07 21.05 -13.95
N ALA A 238 -10.02 21.58 -14.55
CA ALA A 238 -10.14 22.52 -15.65
C ALA A 238 -10.55 21.79 -16.93
N LEU A 239 -11.63 22.21 -17.58
CA LEU A 239 -11.99 21.71 -18.91
C LEU A 239 -11.17 22.47 -19.96
N ASN A 240 -10.44 21.74 -20.80
CA ASN A 240 -9.60 22.32 -21.85
C ASN A 240 -9.89 21.65 -23.20
N PRO A 241 -10.88 22.16 -23.95
CA PRO A 241 -11.30 21.57 -25.23
C PRO A 241 -10.25 21.67 -26.33
N GLN A 242 -9.18 22.46 -26.15
CA GLN A 242 -8.18 22.72 -27.19
C GLN A 242 -8.83 23.18 -28.52
N GLU A 243 -8.48 22.55 -29.65
CA GLU A 243 -9.04 22.82 -30.97
C GLU A 243 -10.31 22.01 -31.26
N ASN A 244 -10.77 21.18 -30.30
CA ASN A 244 -11.97 20.39 -30.50
C ASN A 244 -13.23 21.25 -30.55
N ASP A 245 -14.20 20.86 -31.39
CA ASP A 245 -15.56 21.37 -31.29
C ASP A 245 -16.12 21.10 -29.88
N ALA A 246 -16.71 22.11 -29.26
CA ALA A 246 -17.20 22.02 -27.87
C ALA A 246 -18.18 20.86 -27.65
N ALA A 247 -19.05 20.57 -28.64
CA ALA A 247 -19.99 19.48 -28.54
C ALA A 247 -19.30 18.10 -28.69
N ALA A 248 -18.27 18.00 -29.53
CA ALA A 248 -17.46 16.77 -29.64
C ALA A 248 -16.66 16.51 -28.38
N PHE A 249 -16.05 17.54 -27.80
CA PHE A 249 -15.36 17.48 -26.52
C PHE A 249 -16.29 16.98 -25.41
N GLU A 250 -17.45 17.61 -25.24
CA GLU A 250 -18.41 17.22 -24.22
C GLU A 250 -18.89 15.77 -24.41
N ARG A 251 -19.19 15.34 -25.63
CA ARG A 251 -19.57 13.94 -25.90
C ARG A 251 -18.50 12.95 -25.48
N SER A 252 -17.23 13.24 -25.75
CA SER A 252 -16.11 12.37 -25.37
C SER A 252 -15.96 12.30 -23.85
N VAL A 253 -15.98 13.43 -23.14
CA VAL A 253 -15.92 13.48 -21.67
C VAL A 253 -17.09 12.72 -21.05
N ARG A 254 -18.31 12.95 -21.53
CA ARG A 254 -19.52 12.25 -21.02
C ARG A 254 -19.42 10.74 -21.22
N TYR A 255 -18.84 10.28 -22.33
CA TYR A 255 -18.64 8.85 -22.54
C TYR A 255 -17.63 8.26 -21.56
N GLN A 256 -16.55 8.94 -21.26
CA GLN A 256 -15.60 8.54 -20.21
C GLN A 256 -16.24 8.50 -18.80
N LEU A 257 -17.15 9.43 -18.50
CA LEU A 257 -17.90 9.39 -17.25
C LEU A 257 -18.89 8.22 -17.20
N ARG A 258 -19.48 7.86 -18.35
CA ARG A 258 -20.28 6.63 -18.50
C ARG A 258 -19.44 5.39 -18.20
N GLU A 259 -18.21 5.30 -18.76
CA GLU A 259 -17.27 4.21 -18.48
C GLU A 259 -16.87 4.20 -16.99
N TYR A 260 -16.52 5.36 -16.42
CA TYR A 260 -16.19 5.46 -15.00
C TYR A 260 -17.32 4.92 -14.09
N LEU A 261 -18.54 5.39 -14.29
CA LEU A 261 -19.70 4.95 -13.50
C LEU A 261 -20.03 3.47 -13.73
N GLY A 262 -19.93 3.00 -14.97
CA GLY A 262 -20.17 1.60 -15.33
C GLY A 262 -19.13 0.66 -14.75
N ILE A 263 -17.84 0.98 -14.90
CA ILE A 263 -16.75 0.17 -14.31
C ILE A 263 -16.86 0.17 -12.78
N LYS A 264 -17.06 1.36 -12.18
CA LYS A 264 -17.25 1.49 -10.74
C LYS A 264 -18.38 0.62 -10.21
N LYS A 265 -19.54 0.68 -10.86
CA LYS A 265 -20.69 -0.15 -10.49
C LYS A 265 -20.40 -1.64 -10.65
N PHE A 266 -19.72 -2.04 -11.73
CA PHE A 266 -19.34 -3.42 -11.99
C PHE A 266 -18.45 -3.97 -10.86
N LEU A 267 -17.45 -3.19 -10.46
CA LEU A 267 -16.52 -3.55 -9.40
C LEU A 267 -17.21 -3.59 -8.03
N ASP A 268 -17.98 -2.56 -7.69
CA ASP A 268 -18.65 -2.45 -6.38
C ASP A 268 -19.67 -3.57 -6.17
N ASP A 269 -20.51 -3.87 -7.17
CA ASP A 269 -21.54 -4.92 -7.09
C ASP A 269 -20.93 -6.33 -6.86
N ARG A 270 -19.64 -6.53 -7.19
CA ARG A 270 -18.94 -7.82 -7.10
C ARG A 270 -17.81 -7.86 -6.06
N GLY A 271 -17.59 -6.74 -5.37
CA GLY A 271 -16.57 -6.61 -4.33
C GLY A 271 -15.14 -6.58 -4.85
N TYR A 272 -14.90 -6.14 -6.09
CA TYR A 272 -13.56 -5.94 -6.62
C TYR A 272 -12.97 -4.62 -6.12
N THR A 273 -11.69 -4.65 -5.76
CA THR A 273 -10.96 -3.50 -5.23
C THR A 273 -9.85 -3.02 -6.17
N ALA A 274 -9.58 -3.79 -7.20
CA ALA A 274 -8.63 -3.46 -8.27
C ALA A 274 -9.15 -3.99 -9.61
N PHE A 275 -8.64 -3.44 -10.70
CA PHE A 275 -8.99 -3.87 -12.04
C PHE A 275 -7.83 -3.68 -13.01
N CYS A 276 -7.89 -4.40 -14.12
CA CYS A 276 -7.03 -4.14 -15.26
C CYS A 276 -7.81 -4.24 -16.57
N THR A 277 -7.32 -3.53 -17.56
CA THR A 277 -7.86 -3.49 -18.92
C THR A 277 -6.78 -3.90 -19.92
N ASN A 278 -7.19 -4.42 -21.05
CA ASN A 278 -6.30 -4.76 -22.15
C ASN A 278 -6.88 -4.20 -23.44
N PHE A 279 -6.23 -3.22 -24.04
CA PHE A 279 -6.75 -2.53 -25.25
C PHE A 279 -6.92 -3.45 -26.46
N GLU A 280 -6.28 -4.62 -26.49
CA GLU A 280 -6.54 -5.64 -27.55
C GLU A 280 -7.93 -6.26 -27.43
N ASP A 281 -8.54 -6.28 -26.24
CA ASP A 281 -9.77 -7.01 -25.93
C ASP A 281 -11.00 -6.13 -25.68
N LEU A 282 -10.87 -4.82 -25.53
CA LEU A 282 -11.97 -3.90 -25.13
C LEU A 282 -13.01 -3.66 -26.24
N LYS A 283 -13.36 -4.69 -27.02
CA LYS A 283 -14.38 -4.59 -28.07
C LYS A 283 -15.76 -4.33 -27.44
N GLY A 284 -16.48 -3.36 -28.01
CA GLY A 284 -17.79 -2.93 -27.52
C GLY A 284 -17.76 -1.60 -26.76
N LEU A 285 -16.68 -1.27 -26.05
CA LEU A 285 -16.46 0.09 -25.57
C LEU A 285 -16.08 1.01 -26.75
N LYS A 286 -16.60 2.24 -26.75
CA LYS A 286 -16.32 3.22 -27.83
C LYS A 286 -14.97 3.89 -27.66
N GLN A 287 -14.51 4.07 -26.43
CA GLN A 287 -13.22 4.66 -26.09
C GLN A 287 -12.37 3.68 -25.26
N LEU A 288 -11.09 3.93 -25.14
CA LEU A 288 -10.25 3.32 -24.10
C LEU A 288 -10.49 4.07 -22.79
N PRO A 289 -10.63 3.40 -21.63
CA PRO A 289 -10.96 4.04 -20.35
C PRO A 289 -9.79 4.86 -19.79
N GLY A 290 -9.61 6.10 -20.24
CA GLY A 290 -8.58 7.02 -19.79
C GLY A 290 -9.00 7.77 -18.54
N LEU A 291 -9.81 8.83 -18.71
CA LEU A 291 -10.36 9.59 -17.59
C LEU A 291 -11.08 8.65 -16.59
N ALA A 292 -11.77 7.64 -17.09
CA ALA A 292 -12.46 6.66 -16.23
C ALA A 292 -11.50 5.95 -15.29
N SER A 293 -10.37 5.43 -15.77
CA SER A 293 -9.36 4.75 -14.95
C SER A 293 -8.67 5.71 -13.97
N GLN A 294 -8.37 6.95 -14.40
CA GLN A 294 -7.79 7.97 -13.54
C GLN A 294 -8.69 8.32 -12.36
N LEU A 295 -10.00 8.48 -12.59
CA LEU A 295 -10.98 8.75 -11.55
C LEU A 295 -11.16 7.56 -10.60
N LEU A 296 -11.14 6.33 -11.11
CA LEU A 296 -11.21 5.12 -10.27
C LEU A 296 -9.99 5.00 -9.35
N MET A 297 -8.78 5.26 -9.87
CA MET A 297 -7.57 5.26 -9.04
C MET A 297 -7.59 6.36 -7.99
N ARG A 298 -8.04 7.58 -8.34
CA ARG A 298 -8.28 8.67 -7.38
C ARG A 298 -9.22 8.21 -6.25
N ASP A 299 -10.24 7.43 -6.58
CA ASP A 299 -11.19 6.87 -5.61
C ASP A 299 -10.61 5.69 -4.79
N GLY A 300 -9.35 5.29 -5.06
CA GLY A 300 -8.62 4.27 -4.31
C GLY A 300 -8.62 2.87 -4.92
N TYR A 301 -9.21 2.65 -6.09
CA TYR A 301 -9.07 1.37 -6.78
C TYR A 301 -7.63 1.15 -7.25
N GLY A 302 -7.17 -0.11 -7.20
CA GLY A 302 -5.94 -0.51 -7.86
C GLY A 302 -6.12 -0.61 -9.36
N PHE A 303 -5.09 -0.27 -10.12
CA PHE A 303 -5.08 -0.37 -11.57
C PHE A 303 -3.75 -0.92 -12.08
N GLY A 304 -3.83 -1.73 -13.13
CA GLY A 304 -2.71 -2.15 -13.95
C GLY A 304 -3.14 -2.20 -15.42
N ALA A 305 -2.33 -1.63 -16.28
CA ALA A 305 -2.59 -1.63 -17.72
C ALA A 305 -2.34 -3.01 -18.33
N GLU A 306 -2.78 -3.22 -19.58
CA GLU A 306 -2.39 -4.38 -20.40
C GLU A 306 -2.74 -5.75 -19.81
N GLY A 307 -3.71 -5.78 -18.90
CA GLY A 307 -4.09 -6.98 -18.17
C GLY A 307 -3.16 -7.34 -17.03
N ASP A 308 -2.24 -6.45 -16.65
CA ASP A 308 -1.29 -6.67 -15.54
C ASP A 308 -1.97 -6.61 -14.17
N TRP A 309 -2.53 -7.72 -13.80
CA TRP A 309 -3.22 -7.92 -12.55
C TRP A 309 -2.29 -7.82 -11.32
N LYS A 310 -0.99 -8.09 -11.46
CA LYS A 310 -0.01 -7.99 -10.36
C LYS A 310 0.18 -6.53 -9.98
N THR A 311 0.41 -5.68 -10.98
CA THR A 311 0.51 -4.23 -10.75
C THR A 311 -0.80 -3.64 -10.26
N ALA A 312 -1.97 -4.13 -10.75
CA ALA A 312 -3.28 -3.70 -10.24
C ALA A 312 -3.43 -4.01 -8.74
N ALA A 313 -3.08 -5.22 -8.31
CA ALA A 313 -3.11 -5.62 -6.90
C ALA A 313 -2.10 -4.82 -6.07
N LEU A 314 -0.86 -4.65 -6.54
CA LEU A 314 0.17 -3.87 -5.86
C LEU A 314 -0.26 -2.40 -5.71
N THR A 315 -0.82 -1.79 -6.76
CA THR A 315 -1.35 -0.42 -6.70
C THR A 315 -2.39 -0.28 -5.59
N ARG A 316 -3.34 -1.23 -5.49
CA ARG A 316 -4.33 -1.22 -4.41
C ARG A 316 -3.68 -1.39 -3.04
N LEU A 317 -2.76 -2.32 -2.90
CA LEU A 317 -2.09 -2.63 -1.64
C LEU A 317 -1.30 -1.42 -1.11
N LEU A 318 -0.50 -0.79 -1.98
CA LEU A 318 0.29 0.39 -1.60
C LEU A 318 -0.59 1.63 -1.36
N LYS A 319 -1.71 1.78 -2.08
CA LYS A 319 -2.71 2.82 -1.78
C LYS A 319 -3.34 2.65 -0.40
N ILE A 320 -3.61 1.42 0.04
CA ILE A 320 -4.09 1.15 1.41
C ILE A 320 -3.06 1.63 2.42
N MET A 321 -1.81 1.19 2.27
CA MET A 321 -0.69 1.53 3.15
C MET A 321 -0.41 3.04 3.20
N ALA A 322 -0.63 3.74 2.09
CA ALA A 322 -0.45 5.18 1.94
C ALA A 322 -1.73 6.01 2.25
N HIS A 323 -2.81 5.41 2.77
CA HIS A 323 -4.10 6.08 2.98
C HIS A 323 -4.64 6.77 1.72
N ASN A 324 -4.40 6.18 0.55
CA ASN A 324 -4.73 6.72 -0.78
C ASN A 324 -4.05 8.08 -1.09
N ASP A 325 -2.96 8.42 -0.40
CA ASP A 325 -2.20 9.64 -0.63
C ASP A 325 -1.06 9.38 -1.61
N ARG A 326 -1.02 10.13 -2.72
CA ARG A 326 0.04 10.23 -3.73
C ARG A 326 0.79 8.91 -4.01
N THR A 327 0.02 7.85 -4.28
CA THR A 327 0.51 6.52 -4.63
C THR A 327 -0.22 6.06 -5.88
N VAL A 328 0.52 5.86 -6.97
CA VAL A 328 -0.05 5.80 -8.32
C VAL A 328 0.57 4.68 -9.15
N PHE A 329 -0.23 4.10 -10.05
CA PHE A 329 0.27 3.30 -11.16
C PHE A 329 1.12 4.16 -12.08
N MET A 330 2.23 3.62 -12.56
CA MET A 330 3.14 4.28 -13.50
C MET A 330 3.73 3.26 -14.48
N GLU A 331 4.21 3.75 -15.60
CA GLU A 331 5.03 3.00 -16.54
C GLU A 331 6.34 3.75 -16.79
N ASP A 332 7.47 3.01 -16.78
CA ASP A 332 8.78 3.48 -17.23
C ASP A 332 8.74 3.66 -18.76
N TYR A 333 8.41 4.87 -19.23
CA TYR A 333 8.06 5.08 -20.63
C TYR A 333 9.27 5.41 -21.52
N THR A 334 10.13 6.35 -21.09
CA THR A 334 11.34 6.72 -21.84
C THR A 334 12.39 7.37 -20.95
N LEU A 335 13.58 7.58 -21.48
CA LEU A 335 14.75 8.01 -20.72
C LEU A 335 15.29 9.36 -21.22
N ASP A 336 15.65 10.23 -20.30
CA ASP A 336 16.58 11.33 -20.54
C ASP A 336 17.98 10.88 -20.15
N LEU A 337 18.88 10.76 -21.13
CA LEU A 337 20.26 10.29 -20.92
C LEU A 337 21.28 11.44 -20.99
N ARG A 338 20.83 12.69 -21.01
CA ARG A 338 21.73 13.87 -21.01
C ARG A 338 22.45 13.93 -19.66
N LYS A 339 23.78 14.01 -19.73
CA LYS A 339 24.61 14.08 -18.52
C LYS A 339 24.20 15.25 -17.61
N GLY A 340 23.88 14.94 -16.36
CA GLY A 340 23.39 15.89 -15.35
C GLY A 340 21.89 16.15 -15.42
N HIS A 341 21.16 15.50 -16.33
CA HIS A 341 19.70 15.56 -16.46
C HIS A 341 19.06 14.17 -16.48
N GLU A 342 19.86 13.14 -16.20
CA GLU A 342 19.45 11.75 -16.29
C GLU A 342 18.14 11.52 -15.50
N ALA A 343 17.15 10.95 -16.19
CA ALA A 343 15.84 10.66 -15.60
C ALA A 343 15.07 9.61 -16.39
N ILE A 344 14.10 8.98 -15.72
CA ILE A 344 13.02 8.23 -16.34
C ILE A 344 11.85 9.20 -16.50
N LEU A 345 11.26 9.26 -17.69
CA LEU A 345 9.95 9.84 -17.89
C LEU A 345 8.93 8.73 -17.70
N GLY A 346 8.22 8.79 -16.60
CA GLY A 346 7.08 7.91 -16.35
C GLY A 346 5.79 8.53 -16.85
N ALA A 347 4.99 7.71 -17.47
CA ALA A 347 3.66 8.03 -18.01
C ALA A 347 2.90 6.72 -18.24
N HIS A 348 1.69 6.83 -18.71
CA HIS A 348 1.01 5.80 -19.48
C HIS A 348 0.18 6.50 -20.56
N MET A 349 -0.37 5.75 -21.51
CA MET A 349 -1.14 6.33 -22.62
C MET A 349 -2.29 7.23 -22.12
N LEU A 350 -2.94 6.87 -21.01
CA LEU A 350 -4.13 7.55 -20.47
C LEU A 350 -4.18 7.62 -18.95
N GLU A 351 -3.65 6.62 -18.23
CA GLU A 351 -4.16 6.20 -16.93
C GLU A 351 -3.24 6.52 -15.73
N VAL A 352 -2.68 7.70 -15.61
CA VAL A 352 -1.96 8.10 -14.39
C VAL A 352 -2.92 8.83 -13.43
N ASP A 353 -2.92 8.43 -12.16
CA ASP A 353 -3.75 8.98 -11.08
C ASP A 353 -3.42 10.45 -10.79
N PRO A 354 -4.42 11.35 -10.74
CA PRO A 354 -4.19 12.77 -10.53
C PRO A 354 -3.73 13.17 -9.12
N THR A 355 -3.66 12.25 -8.16
CA THR A 355 -3.24 12.57 -6.78
C THR A 355 -1.79 13.06 -6.66
N ILE A 356 -0.95 12.81 -7.67
CA ILE A 356 0.44 13.32 -7.72
C ILE A 356 0.59 14.64 -8.47
N ALA A 357 -0.48 15.21 -9.00
CA ALA A 357 -0.41 16.42 -9.81
C ALA A 357 0.20 17.60 -9.03
N SER A 358 1.11 18.34 -9.66
CA SER A 358 1.73 19.54 -9.09
C SER A 358 0.87 20.80 -9.22
N ASP A 359 -0.09 20.75 -10.13
CA ASP A 359 -1.02 21.83 -10.46
C ASP A 359 -2.41 21.23 -10.79
N GLN A 360 -3.39 22.09 -11.09
CA GLN A 360 -4.73 21.62 -11.40
C GLN A 360 -4.72 20.82 -12.72
N PRO A 361 -5.08 19.51 -12.68
CA PRO A 361 -5.18 18.71 -13.90
C PRO A 361 -6.22 19.26 -14.87
N ARG A 362 -5.92 19.14 -16.17
CA ARG A 362 -6.82 19.57 -17.24
C ARG A 362 -7.46 18.36 -17.91
N VAL A 363 -8.77 18.41 -18.10
CA VAL A 363 -9.48 17.43 -18.93
C VAL A 363 -9.29 17.83 -20.39
N GLU A 364 -8.67 16.95 -21.17
CA GLU A 364 -8.39 17.15 -22.59
C GLU A 364 -8.85 15.93 -23.40
N VAL A 365 -9.13 16.14 -24.69
CA VAL A 365 -9.50 15.09 -25.65
C VAL A 365 -8.52 15.15 -26.81
N HIS A 366 -7.81 14.08 -27.05
CA HIS A 366 -6.81 14.00 -28.11
C HIS A 366 -6.92 12.68 -28.86
N PRO A 367 -6.56 12.66 -30.14
CA PRO A 367 -6.47 11.44 -30.93
C PRO A 367 -5.60 10.38 -30.27
N LEU A 368 -6.03 9.12 -30.38
CA LEU A 368 -5.25 7.97 -29.94
C LEU A 368 -5.46 6.84 -30.95
N ASP A 369 -4.50 6.63 -31.83
CA ASP A 369 -4.56 5.66 -32.92
C ASP A 369 -4.39 4.20 -32.49
N ILE A 370 -4.76 3.87 -31.25
CA ILE A 370 -4.64 2.53 -30.68
C ILE A 370 -6.04 1.90 -30.54
N GLY A 371 -6.18 0.66 -30.98
CA GLY A 371 -7.40 -0.12 -30.81
C GLY A 371 -8.58 0.29 -31.67
N GLY A 372 -8.45 1.30 -32.55
CA GLY A 372 -9.51 1.76 -33.47
C GLY A 372 -10.74 2.31 -32.74
N LYS A 373 -10.52 3.05 -31.67
CA LYS A 373 -11.54 3.65 -30.80
C LYS A 373 -11.72 5.14 -31.10
N ASP A 374 -12.81 5.71 -30.58
CA ASP A 374 -13.02 7.16 -30.56
C ASP A 374 -12.00 7.82 -29.62
N ASP A 375 -11.67 9.08 -29.86
CA ASP A 375 -10.70 9.86 -29.10
C ASP A 375 -11.12 9.98 -27.61
N PRO A 376 -10.34 9.44 -26.66
CA PRO A 376 -10.73 9.43 -25.27
C PRO A 376 -10.35 10.73 -24.54
N ALA A 377 -11.22 11.15 -23.61
CA ALA A 377 -10.86 12.18 -22.66
C ALA A 377 -9.90 11.61 -21.59
N ARG A 378 -8.99 12.47 -21.12
CA ARG A 378 -8.00 12.17 -20.07
C ARG A 378 -7.65 13.41 -19.27
N LEU A 379 -7.11 13.20 -18.06
CA LEU A 379 -6.47 14.25 -17.28
C LEU A 379 -5.02 14.39 -17.72
N VAL A 380 -4.65 15.61 -18.10
CA VAL A 380 -3.28 15.98 -18.48
C VAL A 380 -2.70 16.85 -17.37
N PHE A 381 -1.55 16.47 -16.85
CA PHE A 381 -0.83 17.19 -15.79
C PHE A 381 0.64 16.76 -15.71
N THR A 382 1.41 17.50 -14.94
CA THR A 382 2.77 17.14 -14.54
C THR A 382 2.74 16.78 -13.04
N GLY A 383 3.42 15.70 -12.65
CA GLY A 383 3.56 15.33 -11.26
C GLY A 383 4.45 16.28 -10.46
N ALA A 384 4.39 16.19 -9.14
CA ALA A 384 5.09 17.08 -8.21
C ALA A 384 6.59 16.77 -8.08
N ASP A 385 7.34 17.73 -7.55
CA ASP A 385 8.70 17.50 -7.02
C ASP A 385 8.61 16.79 -5.68
N GLY A 386 9.60 15.96 -5.35
CA GLY A 386 9.69 15.33 -4.03
C GLY A 386 10.47 14.03 -4.03
N GLU A 387 10.64 13.48 -2.83
CA GLU A 387 11.19 12.14 -2.63
C GLU A 387 10.06 11.11 -2.76
N GLY A 388 10.40 9.93 -3.24
CA GLY A 388 9.46 8.83 -3.39
C GLY A 388 10.14 7.48 -3.42
N ILE A 389 9.32 6.45 -3.54
CA ILE A 389 9.76 5.08 -3.79
C ILE A 389 8.98 4.51 -4.97
N ASP A 390 9.67 3.85 -5.87
CA ASP A 390 9.06 3.16 -7.00
C ASP A 390 9.22 1.66 -6.82
N CYS A 391 8.15 0.90 -7.08
CA CYS A 391 8.04 -0.52 -6.78
C CYS A 391 7.37 -1.30 -7.90
N THR A 392 7.80 -2.55 -8.09
CA THR A 392 7.09 -3.52 -8.94
C THR A 392 7.08 -4.90 -8.31
N VAL A 393 6.08 -5.71 -8.66
CA VAL A 393 5.99 -7.14 -8.30
C VAL A 393 6.04 -7.98 -9.56
N ALA A 394 7.01 -8.89 -9.60
CA ALA A 394 7.13 -9.89 -10.65
C ALA A 394 7.03 -11.30 -10.08
N ASP A 395 6.46 -12.24 -10.83
CA ASP A 395 6.47 -13.62 -10.42
C ASP A 395 7.66 -14.37 -11.04
N PHE A 396 8.24 -15.24 -10.25
CA PHE A 396 9.35 -16.09 -10.60
C PHE A 396 9.07 -17.55 -10.22
N ARG A 397 9.97 -18.46 -10.60
CA ARG A 397 9.78 -19.90 -10.34
C ARG A 397 9.42 -20.24 -8.89
N ASP A 398 10.01 -19.50 -7.93
CA ASP A 398 9.92 -19.82 -6.50
C ASP A 398 8.97 -18.87 -5.73
N GLY A 399 8.15 -18.09 -6.43
CA GLY A 399 7.20 -17.15 -5.86
C GLY A 399 7.33 -15.74 -6.39
N PHE A 400 6.84 -14.76 -5.61
CA PHE A 400 6.83 -13.35 -6.01
C PHE A 400 8.05 -12.62 -5.47
N ARG A 401 8.57 -11.71 -6.32
CA ARG A 401 9.64 -10.79 -6.00
C ARG A 401 9.10 -9.37 -5.96
N LEU A 402 9.38 -8.64 -4.88
CA LEU A 402 9.15 -7.20 -4.76
C LEU A 402 10.48 -6.48 -5.03
N ILE A 403 10.49 -5.66 -6.07
CA ILE A 403 11.65 -4.85 -6.47
C ILE A 403 11.31 -3.40 -6.18
N SER A 404 12.24 -2.67 -5.56
CA SER A 404 12.03 -1.27 -5.23
C SER A 404 13.34 -0.47 -5.27
N TYR A 405 13.21 0.82 -5.52
CA TYR A 405 14.27 1.80 -5.29
C TYR A 405 13.70 3.15 -4.83
N PRO A 406 14.40 3.85 -3.92
CA PRO A 406 14.08 5.23 -3.62
C PRO A 406 14.41 6.13 -4.81
N VAL A 407 13.55 7.11 -5.05
CA VAL A 407 13.66 8.02 -6.20
C VAL A 407 13.55 9.48 -5.77
N THR A 408 14.19 10.35 -6.55
CA THR A 408 13.92 11.79 -6.51
C THR A 408 13.06 12.15 -7.71
N CYS A 409 11.84 12.61 -7.45
CA CYS A 409 10.87 13.03 -8.44
C CYS A 409 11.06 14.51 -8.78
N ARG A 410 10.87 14.86 -10.06
CA ARG A 410 10.95 16.23 -10.56
C ARG A 410 9.79 16.51 -11.51
N ARG A 411 9.33 17.75 -11.53
CA ARG A 411 8.41 18.23 -12.56
C ARG A 411 9.06 18.12 -13.94
N ALA A 412 8.26 17.91 -14.98
CA ALA A 412 8.75 17.97 -16.34
C ALA A 412 9.31 19.39 -16.64
N GLU A 413 10.47 19.45 -17.29
CA GLU A 413 11.19 20.70 -17.59
C GLU A 413 10.41 21.62 -18.55
N ALA A 414 9.52 21.04 -19.37
CA ALA A 414 8.72 21.76 -20.36
C ALA A 414 7.40 21.01 -20.64
N GLU A 415 6.45 21.75 -21.19
CA GLU A 415 5.23 21.18 -21.76
C GLU A 415 5.58 20.22 -22.92
N THR A 416 4.77 19.18 -23.07
CA THR A 416 4.90 18.20 -24.15
C THR A 416 3.65 18.23 -25.04
N PRO A 417 3.46 19.26 -25.87
CA PRO A 417 2.19 19.50 -26.58
C PRO A 417 1.81 18.36 -27.55
N HIS A 418 2.78 17.55 -27.98
CA HIS A 418 2.55 16.40 -28.84
C HIS A 418 2.49 15.07 -28.07
N LEU A 419 2.62 15.10 -26.73
CA LEU A 419 2.39 13.97 -25.84
C LEU A 419 1.47 14.41 -24.70
N PRO A 420 0.15 14.55 -24.96
CA PRO A 420 -0.82 15.09 -24.03
C PRO A 420 -1.26 14.02 -23.02
N VAL A 421 -0.36 13.62 -22.13
CA VAL A 421 -0.58 12.63 -21.07
C VAL A 421 -0.13 13.17 -19.72
N ALA A 422 -0.64 12.60 -18.66
CA ALA A 422 -0.09 12.78 -17.33
C ALA A 422 1.31 12.15 -17.26
N LYS A 423 2.27 12.83 -16.62
CA LYS A 423 3.67 12.43 -16.60
C LYS A 423 4.39 12.82 -15.33
N GLN A 424 5.41 12.03 -14.98
CA GLN A 424 6.33 12.28 -13.88
C GLN A 424 7.76 11.99 -14.32
N LEU A 425 8.71 12.83 -13.94
CA LEU A 425 10.13 12.50 -14.04
C LEU A 425 10.65 12.01 -12.70
N TRP A 426 11.47 10.98 -12.73
CA TRP A 426 12.24 10.56 -11.54
C TRP A 426 13.61 10.03 -11.88
N THR A 427 14.48 10.07 -10.89
CA THR A 427 15.81 9.47 -10.95
C THR A 427 16.02 8.61 -9.72
N PRO A 428 16.42 7.32 -9.87
CA PRO A 428 16.82 6.50 -8.73
C PRO A 428 17.93 7.18 -7.91
N LYS A 429 17.87 7.10 -6.59
CA LYS A 429 18.87 7.76 -5.72
C LYS A 429 20.30 7.26 -5.93
N VAL A 430 20.47 6.01 -6.36
CA VAL A 430 21.77 5.45 -6.75
C VAL A 430 22.26 5.94 -8.13
N GLY A 431 21.47 6.75 -8.82
CA GLY A 431 21.72 7.19 -10.18
C GLY A 431 20.98 6.36 -11.23
N LEU A 432 20.66 6.99 -12.38
CA LEU A 432 19.87 6.33 -13.43
C LEU A 432 20.53 5.06 -13.96
N LYS A 433 21.84 5.11 -14.25
CA LYS A 433 22.57 4.00 -14.84
C LYS A 433 22.59 2.78 -13.92
N GLU A 434 22.97 3.01 -12.68
CA GLU A 434 23.07 1.97 -11.65
C GLU A 434 21.69 1.41 -11.31
N GLY A 435 20.71 2.28 -11.08
CA GLY A 435 19.34 1.90 -10.74
C GLY A 435 18.65 1.12 -11.86
N ALA A 436 18.67 1.64 -13.09
CA ALA A 436 18.07 0.95 -14.23
C ALA A 436 18.77 -0.37 -14.55
N THR A 437 20.11 -0.46 -14.41
CA THR A 437 20.85 -1.71 -14.59
C THR A 437 20.41 -2.75 -13.57
N ALA A 438 20.35 -2.38 -12.29
CA ALA A 438 19.94 -3.29 -11.22
C ALA A 438 18.48 -3.72 -11.37
N TRP A 439 17.57 -2.80 -11.75
CA TRP A 439 16.17 -3.08 -12.03
C TRP A 439 15.99 -4.13 -13.11
N ILE A 440 16.65 -3.94 -14.27
CA ILE A 440 16.61 -4.88 -15.39
C ILE A 440 17.20 -6.26 -14.98
N GLN A 441 18.31 -6.27 -14.24
CA GLN A 441 18.93 -7.51 -13.75
C GLN A 441 18.04 -8.24 -12.73
N ALA A 442 17.30 -7.51 -11.93
CA ALA A 442 16.33 -8.06 -10.98
C ALA A 442 15.07 -8.63 -11.65
N GLY A 443 14.85 -8.32 -12.93
CA GLY A 443 13.65 -8.69 -13.68
C GLY A 443 12.46 -7.77 -13.41
N GLY A 444 12.74 -6.51 -13.08
CA GLY A 444 11.71 -5.50 -12.88
C GLY A 444 10.91 -5.22 -14.14
N GLY A 445 9.60 -5.13 -13.99
CA GLY A 445 8.67 -4.80 -15.07
C GLY A 445 8.72 -3.31 -15.44
N HIS A 446 8.09 -2.96 -16.57
CA HIS A 446 7.88 -1.57 -16.97
C HIS A 446 6.67 -0.93 -16.27
N HIS A 447 5.73 -1.74 -15.78
CA HIS A 447 4.65 -1.26 -14.91
C HIS A 447 5.12 -1.21 -13.46
N THR A 448 4.93 -0.07 -12.82
CA THR A 448 5.38 0.21 -11.46
C THR A 448 4.29 0.88 -10.63
N VAL A 449 4.55 1.01 -9.34
CA VAL A 449 3.76 1.83 -8.42
C VAL A 449 4.69 2.83 -7.75
N LEU A 450 4.50 4.09 -8.11
CA LEU A 450 5.24 5.21 -7.54
C LEU A 450 4.49 5.80 -6.35
N SER A 451 5.18 5.94 -5.21
CA SER A 451 4.61 6.56 -4.01
C SER A 451 5.50 7.68 -3.47
N PHE A 452 4.88 8.83 -3.21
CA PHE A 452 5.51 9.96 -2.50
C PHE A 452 5.29 9.87 -0.99
N ARG A 453 4.54 8.87 -0.52
CA ARG A 453 4.12 8.76 0.88
C ARG A 453 4.86 7.66 1.63
N LEU A 454 5.20 6.59 0.94
CA LEU A 454 5.78 5.39 1.55
C LEU A 454 7.30 5.50 1.69
N LYS A 455 7.84 4.79 2.68
CA LYS A 455 9.26 4.70 3.00
C LYS A 455 9.83 3.34 2.60
N GLU A 456 11.13 3.27 2.35
CA GLU A 456 11.86 2.03 2.09
C GLU A 456 11.59 0.98 3.18
N SER A 457 11.62 1.39 4.47
CA SER A 457 11.35 0.48 5.58
C SER A 457 9.95 -0.13 5.56
N GLN A 458 8.93 0.60 5.11
CA GLN A 458 7.57 0.08 4.99
C GLN A 458 7.45 -0.94 3.85
N ILE A 459 8.10 -0.69 2.71
CA ILE A 459 8.16 -1.64 1.58
C ILE A 459 8.90 -2.91 1.98
N HIS A 460 10.04 -2.77 2.69
CA HIS A 460 10.78 -3.89 3.25
C HIS A 460 9.89 -4.75 4.17
N ASP A 461 9.28 -4.12 5.18
CA ASP A 461 8.46 -4.83 6.16
C ASP A 461 7.26 -5.54 5.49
N LEU A 462 6.62 -4.90 4.50
CA LEU A 462 5.53 -5.50 3.72
C LEU A 462 6.00 -6.76 2.97
N GLY A 463 7.11 -6.67 2.24
CA GLY A 463 7.66 -7.80 1.51
C GLY A 463 8.09 -8.95 2.41
N VAL A 464 8.68 -8.64 3.57
CA VAL A 464 9.01 -9.63 4.61
C VAL A 464 7.74 -10.33 5.13
N MET A 465 6.69 -9.57 5.46
CA MET A 465 5.43 -10.14 5.97
C MET A 465 4.74 -11.04 4.95
N LEU A 466 4.69 -10.62 3.67
CA LEU A 466 4.09 -11.38 2.59
C LEU A 466 4.98 -12.53 2.05
N GLY A 467 6.19 -12.67 2.59
CA GLY A 467 7.12 -13.73 2.17
C GLY A 467 7.62 -13.60 0.75
N MET A 468 7.68 -12.38 0.22
CA MET A 468 8.26 -12.10 -1.10
C MET A 468 9.78 -12.14 -1.05
N GLU A 469 10.41 -12.45 -2.18
CA GLU A 469 11.82 -12.17 -2.38
C GLU A 469 12.00 -10.65 -2.54
N LEU A 470 12.90 -10.05 -1.77
CA LEU A 470 13.15 -8.61 -1.79
C LEU A 470 14.39 -8.29 -2.62
N VAL A 471 14.26 -7.33 -3.54
CA VAL A 471 15.38 -6.68 -4.23
C VAL A 471 15.24 -5.18 -4.02
N GLU A 472 16.01 -4.68 -3.06
CA GLU A 472 16.07 -3.27 -2.69
C GLU A 472 17.32 -2.65 -3.31
N ILE A 473 17.12 -1.74 -4.26
CA ILE A 473 18.19 -1.09 -5.03
C ILE A 473 18.54 0.22 -4.32
N CYS A 474 19.61 0.20 -3.51
CA CYS A 474 20.07 1.32 -2.67
C CYS A 474 21.43 1.83 -3.10
#